data_d9a190dfdd21725fb61d9c4266e3e8c8
#
_entry.id   d9a190dfdd21725fb61d9c4266e3e8c8
#
_cell.length_a   1.000
_cell.length_b   1.000
_cell.length_c   1.000
_cell.angle_alpha   90.00
_cell.angle_beta   90.00
_cell.angle_gamma   90.00
#
_symmetry.space_group_name_H-M   'P 1'
#
loop_
_entity.id
_entity.type
_entity.pdbx_description
1 polymer ?
#
loop_
_entity_poly.entity_id
_entity_poly.type
_entity_poly.pdbx_seq_one_letter_code
_entity_poly.pdbx_strand_id
1 'polypeptide(L)'
;MPQTLDDNIYDPVDAKLVAKMHKAITVIQLKLEGQLIRRHPEWKLSHRDLFSMVDFANGTITIDGQTHKLLDGNFPTVDPDDPLALTEGENELMTILANSFMHSDRLNTHMRFLYSKGSMYKTINGNLLFHGCIPLDENGKLLSLSIAGEQYSGKAMLDKLDEIANKAYFLQPCEEKSNCADHLWYLWSGARSPLYGKD
;
A
#
# COMPACT_ATOMS: atom_id res chain seq x y z
N MET A 1 20.64 -9.70 -37.53
CA MET A 1 19.86 -10.68 -36.77
C MET A 1 19.99 -10.33 -35.31
N PRO A 2 18.91 -10.10 -34.55
CA PRO A 2 19.03 -9.92 -33.12
C PRO A 2 19.55 -11.22 -32.52
N GLN A 3 20.60 -11.13 -31.68
CA GLN A 3 21.09 -12.25 -30.89
C GLN A 3 19.94 -12.73 -30.01
N THR A 4 19.55 -13.98 -30.17
CA THR A 4 18.67 -14.67 -29.21
C THR A 4 19.38 -14.65 -27.86
N LEU A 5 18.74 -14.04 -26.85
CA LEU A 5 19.15 -14.17 -25.46
C LEU A 5 19.27 -15.66 -25.18
N ASP A 6 20.46 -16.07 -24.71
CA ASP A 6 20.76 -17.45 -24.38
C ASP A 6 19.86 -17.87 -23.21
N ASP A 7 18.92 -18.78 -23.46
CA ASP A 7 17.97 -19.31 -22.47
C ASP A 7 18.63 -20.04 -21.29
N ASN A 8 19.96 -20.15 -21.31
CA ASN A 8 20.75 -20.85 -20.28
C ASN A 8 21.27 -19.95 -19.13
N ILE A 9 20.90 -18.68 -19.08
CA ILE A 9 21.38 -17.76 -18.02
C ILE A 9 20.54 -17.85 -16.74
N TYR A 10 19.38 -18.48 -16.78
CA TYR A 10 18.53 -18.63 -15.60
C TYR A 10 18.50 -20.09 -15.15
N ASP A 11 18.92 -20.34 -13.91
CA ASP A 11 18.65 -21.62 -13.25
C ASP A 11 17.16 -21.94 -13.30
N PRO A 12 16.77 -23.20 -13.57
CA PRO A 12 15.35 -23.56 -13.62
C PRO A 12 14.69 -23.26 -12.27
N VAL A 13 13.83 -22.27 -12.25
CA VAL A 13 13.12 -21.86 -11.03
C VAL A 13 12.09 -22.93 -10.69
N ASP A 14 12.13 -23.47 -9.47
CA ASP A 14 11.10 -24.38 -8.97
C ASP A 14 9.74 -23.65 -8.90
N ALA A 15 8.87 -23.94 -9.85
CA ALA A 15 7.54 -23.33 -9.96
C ALA A 15 6.70 -23.52 -8.68
N LYS A 16 6.88 -24.64 -7.96
CA LYS A 16 6.18 -24.89 -6.69
C LYS A 16 6.70 -24.00 -5.58
N LEU A 17 8.01 -23.77 -5.54
CA LEU A 17 8.61 -22.85 -4.57
C LEU A 17 8.13 -21.42 -4.83
N VAL A 18 8.16 -20.98 -6.08
CA VAL A 18 7.68 -19.63 -6.46
C VAL A 18 6.22 -19.43 -6.09
N ALA A 19 5.35 -20.40 -6.37
CA ALA A 19 3.94 -20.33 -5.99
C ALA A 19 3.75 -20.22 -4.46
N LYS A 20 4.55 -20.95 -3.66
CA LYS A 20 4.53 -20.83 -2.20
C LYS A 20 5.01 -19.46 -1.73
N MET A 21 6.09 -18.95 -2.33
CA MET A 21 6.60 -17.60 -2.01
C MET A 21 5.57 -16.51 -2.32
N HIS A 22 4.91 -16.57 -3.48
CA HIS A 22 3.85 -15.63 -3.85
C HIS A 22 2.68 -15.70 -2.85
N LYS A 23 2.23 -16.91 -2.49
CA LYS A 23 1.17 -17.07 -1.49
C LYS A 23 1.58 -16.50 -0.14
N ALA A 24 2.79 -16.82 0.34
CA ALA A 24 3.27 -16.33 1.63
C ALA A 24 3.32 -14.80 1.68
N ILE A 25 3.93 -14.15 0.68
CA ILE A 25 4.01 -12.67 0.67
C ILE A 25 2.63 -12.03 0.52
N THR A 26 1.70 -12.65 -0.22
CA THR A 26 0.32 -12.16 -0.34
C THR A 26 -0.41 -12.24 1.00
N VAL A 27 -0.27 -13.34 1.75
CA VAL A 27 -0.86 -13.48 3.09
C VAL A 27 -0.30 -12.41 4.04
N ILE A 28 1.01 -12.19 4.05
CA ILE A 28 1.63 -11.12 4.85
C ILE A 28 1.09 -9.75 4.46
N GLN A 29 1.00 -9.47 3.16
CA GLN A 29 0.45 -8.21 2.64
C GLN A 29 -0.99 -7.98 3.13
N LEU A 30 -1.86 -8.97 3.03
CA LEU A 30 -3.26 -8.88 3.48
C LEU A 30 -3.36 -8.66 4.99
N LYS A 31 -2.50 -9.31 5.79
CA LYS A 31 -2.43 -9.08 7.24
C LYS A 31 -2.04 -7.63 7.55
N LEU A 32 -0.97 -7.13 6.94
CA LEU A 32 -0.49 -5.77 7.15
C LEU A 32 -1.48 -4.71 6.65
N GLU A 33 -2.12 -4.96 5.51
CA GLU A 33 -3.17 -4.09 4.96
C GLU A 33 -4.37 -4.03 5.91
N GLY A 34 -4.86 -5.17 6.40
CA GLY A 34 -5.94 -5.22 7.37
C GLY A 34 -5.60 -4.50 8.67
N GLN A 35 -4.39 -4.68 9.22
CA GLN A 35 -3.92 -3.95 10.40
C GLN A 35 -3.95 -2.43 10.16
N LEU A 36 -3.48 -1.98 9.00
CA LEU A 36 -3.44 -0.57 8.63
C LEU A 36 -4.85 0.00 8.47
N ILE A 37 -5.75 -0.69 7.79
CA ILE A 37 -7.15 -0.29 7.63
C ILE A 37 -7.85 -0.16 8.98
N ARG A 38 -7.59 -1.06 9.93
CA ARG A 38 -8.16 -0.99 11.29
C ARG A 38 -7.63 0.19 12.11
N ARG A 39 -6.41 0.65 11.85
CA ARG A 39 -5.87 1.88 12.48
C ARG A 39 -6.50 3.15 11.91
N HIS A 40 -7.03 3.11 10.69
CA HIS A 40 -7.55 4.27 9.95
C HIS A 40 -9.02 4.07 9.50
N PRO A 41 -9.98 3.92 10.43
CA PRO A 41 -11.40 3.75 10.08
C PRO A 41 -11.98 4.93 9.31
N GLU A 42 -11.40 6.11 9.43
CA GLU A 42 -11.78 7.33 8.70
C GLU A 42 -11.61 7.21 7.18
N TRP A 43 -10.76 6.29 6.71
CA TRP A 43 -10.57 6.03 5.28
C TRP A 43 -11.70 5.23 4.65
N LYS A 44 -12.55 4.59 5.48
CA LYS A 44 -13.72 3.79 5.03
C LYS A 44 -13.34 2.65 4.09
N LEU A 45 -12.22 2.01 4.35
CA LEU A 45 -11.66 0.91 3.53
C LEU A 45 -11.91 -0.49 4.14
N SER A 46 -12.88 -0.64 5.07
CA SER A 46 -13.18 -1.92 5.72
C SER A 46 -13.53 -3.04 4.73
N HIS A 47 -14.09 -2.70 3.57
CA HIS A 47 -14.36 -3.64 2.48
C HIS A 47 -13.10 -4.25 1.85
N ARG A 48 -11.91 -3.78 2.21
CA ARG A 48 -10.61 -4.33 1.78
C ARG A 48 -9.91 -5.15 2.87
N ASP A 49 -10.41 -5.20 4.10
CA ASP A 49 -9.92 -6.08 5.16
C ASP A 49 -10.43 -7.52 4.89
N LEU A 50 -9.80 -8.18 3.89
CA LEU A 50 -10.29 -9.45 3.35
C LEU A 50 -10.29 -10.57 4.38
N PHE A 51 -9.32 -10.65 5.28
CA PHE A 51 -9.29 -11.71 6.28
C PHE A 51 -10.41 -11.58 7.32
N SER A 52 -10.94 -10.38 7.55
CA SER A 52 -12.15 -10.20 8.38
C SER A 52 -13.42 -10.76 7.74
N MET A 53 -13.42 -11.00 6.44
CA MET A 53 -14.56 -11.50 5.67
C MET A 53 -14.50 -13.00 5.43
N VAL A 54 -13.39 -13.65 5.81
CA VAL A 54 -13.18 -15.09 5.61
C VAL A 54 -13.83 -15.88 6.76
N ASP A 55 -14.65 -16.85 6.41
CA ASP A 55 -15.06 -17.95 7.30
C ASP A 55 -14.06 -19.11 7.11
N PHE A 56 -13.09 -19.17 8.01
CA PHE A 56 -12.03 -20.19 7.95
C PHE A 56 -12.57 -21.60 8.18
N ALA A 57 -13.64 -21.75 8.96
CA ALA A 57 -14.24 -23.05 9.25
C ALA A 57 -14.93 -23.66 8.03
N ASN A 58 -15.60 -22.83 7.24
CA ASN A 58 -16.35 -23.26 6.05
C ASN A 58 -15.54 -23.06 4.75
N GLY A 59 -14.39 -22.39 4.80
CA GLY A 59 -13.58 -22.09 3.61
C GLY A 59 -14.28 -21.17 2.64
N THR A 60 -14.98 -20.15 3.14
CA THR A 60 -15.74 -19.18 2.34
C THR A 60 -15.35 -17.75 2.66
N ILE A 61 -15.65 -16.82 1.74
CA ILE A 61 -15.51 -15.38 1.92
C ILE A 61 -16.82 -14.69 1.51
N THR A 62 -17.24 -13.68 2.27
CA THR A 62 -18.41 -12.88 1.91
C THR A 62 -17.99 -11.50 1.42
N ILE A 63 -18.26 -11.21 0.14
CA ILE A 63 -17.95 -9.93 -0.53
C ILE A 63 -19.27 -9.35 -1.04
N ASP A 64 -19.57 -8.09 -0.73
CA ASP A 64 -20.81 -7.39 -1.14
C ASP A 64 -22.09 -8.18 -0.85
N GLY A 65 -22.12 -8.86 0.29
CA GLY A 65 -23.25 -9.67 0.73
C GLY A 65 -23.41 -11.02 0.02
N GLN A 66 -22.47 -11.39 -0.86
CA GLN A 66 -22.45 -12.69 -1.54
C GLN A 66 -21.35 -13.57 -0.97
N THR A 67 -21.69 -14.81 -0.64
CA THR A 67 -20.74 -15.79 -0.12
C THR A 67 -20.17 -16.62 -1.25
N HIS A 68 -18.83 -16.64 -1.33
CA HIS A 68 -18.07 -17.38 -2.32
C HIS A 68 -17.19 -18.43 -1.64
N LYS A 69 -17.07 -19.61 -2.27
CA LYS A 69 -16.15 -20.62 -1.81
C LYS A 69 -14.71 -20.25 -2.19
N LEU A 70 -13.79 -20.35 -1.24
CA LEU A 70 -12.37 -20.18 -1.51
C LEU A 70 -11.87 -21.36 -2.37
N LEU A 71 -11.15 -21.07 -3.45
CA LEU A 71 -10.48 -22.08 -4.27
C LEU A 71 -9.32 -22.74 -3.52
N ASP A 72 -8.61 -21.96 -2.71
CA ASP A 72 -7.58 -22.40 -1.80
C ASP A 72 -7.80 -21.73 -0.43
N GLY A 73 -8.37 -22.47 0.50
CA GLY A 73 -8.62 -22.03 1.88
C GLY A 73 -7.52 -22.43 2.87
N ASN A 74 -6.38 -22.96 2.37
CA ASN A 74 -5.28 -23.37 3.25
C ASN A 74 -4.37 -22.18 3.58
N PHE A 75 -4.54 -21.57 4.75
CA PHE A 75 -3.74 -20.46 5.27
C PHE A 75 -2.97 -20.89 6.53
N PRO A 76 -1.86 -21.63 6.40
CA PRO A 76 -1.18 -22.26 7.53
C PRO A 76 -0.58 -21.29 8.56
N THR A 77 -0.42 -20.03 8.19
CA THR A 77 0.14 -18.98 9.06
C THR A 77 -0.92 -17.99 9.56
N VAL A 78 -2.20 -18.25 9.28
CA VAL A 78 -3.31 -17.41 9.74
C VAL A 78 -3.98 -18.08 10.93
N ASP A 79 -4.05 -17.36 12.05
CA ASP A 79 -4.83 -17.73 13.21
C ASP A 79 -6.29 -17.26 13.00
N PRO A 80 -7.30 -18.14 12.99
CA PRO A 80 -8.68 -17.72 12.83
C PRO A 80 -9.19 -16.75 13.92
N ASP A 81 -8.61 -16.82 15.13
CA ASP A 81 -8.99 -15.96 16.25
C ASP A 81 -8.34 -14.56 16.16
N ASP A 82 -7.17 -14.47 15.52
CA ASP A 82 -6.50 -13.20 15.19
C ASP A 82 -5.89 -13.24 13.78
N PRO A 83 -6.70 -13.15 12.74
CA PRO A 83 -6.28 -13.42 11.37
C PRO A 83 -5.28 -12.41 10.80
N LEU A 84 -5.11 -11.27 11.47
CA LEU A 84 -4.16 -10.24 11.05
C LEU A 84 -2.82 -10.30 11.80
N ALA A 85 -2.69 -11.12 12.85
CA ALA A 85 -1.43 -11.27 13.55
C ALA A 85 -0.36 -11.89 12.64
N LEU A 86 0.83 -11.29 12.62
CA LEU A 86 1.99 -11.90 11.97
C LEU A 86 2.57 -12.98 12.86
N THR A 87 2.94 -14.11 12.27
CA THR A 87 3.76 -15.11 12.99
C THR A 87 5.17 -14.58 13.24
N GLU A 88 5.93 -15.23 14.13
CA GLU A 88 7.33 -14.89 14.40
C GLU A 88 8.18 -14.89 13.09
N GLY A 89 8.05 -15.94 12.27
CA GLY A 89 8.76 -16.01 11.00
C GLY A 89 8.34 -14.95 9.97
N GLU A 90 7.07 -14.55 9.95
CA GLU A 90 6.60 -13.45 9.11
C GLU A 90 7.17 -12.11 9.58
N ASN A 91 7.23 -11.86 10.89
CA ASN A 91 7.85 -10.67 11.47
C ASN A 91 9.36 -10.61 11.18
N GLU A 92 10.06 -11.73 11.31
CA GLU A 92 11.48 -11.83 10.97
C GLU A 92 11.72 -11.52 9.48
N LEU A 93 10.93 -12.13 8.58
CA LEU A 93 11.01 -11.86 7.16
C LEU A 93 10.78 -10.38 6.83
N MET A 94 9.75 -9.75 7.42
CA MET A 94 9.46 -8.33 7.21
C MET A 94 10.60 -7.44 7.73
N THR A 95 11.23 -7.81 8.84
CA THR A 95 12.41 -7.11 9.37
C THR A 95 13.59 -7.19 8.40
N ILE A 96 13.86 -8.37 7.85
CA ILE A 96 14.93 -8.58 6.86
C ILE A 96 14.67 -7.74 5.61
N LEU A 97 13.44 -7.79 5.08
CA LEU A 97 13.07 -7.02 3.88
C LEU A 97 13.17 -5.51 4.14
N ALA A 98 12.62 -5.00 5.24
CA ALA A 98 12.72 -3.59 5.59
C ALA A 98 14.19 -3.13 5.70
N ASN A 99 15.03 -3.90 6.37
CA ASN A 99 16.45 -3.62 6.48
C ASN A 99 17.17 -3.61 5.12
N SER A 100 16.82 -4.53 4.22
CA SER A 100 17.39 -4.56 2.87
C SER A 100 17.10 -3.28 2.07
N PHE A 101 15.86 -2.74 2.19
CA PHE A 101 15.50 -1.47 1.56
C PHE A 101 16.16 -0.28 2.25
N MET A 102 16.15 -0.25 3.59
CA MET A 102 16.70 0.87 4.37
C MET A 102 18.22 1.02 4.25
N HIS A 103 18.95 -0.06 4.02
CA HIS A 103 20.41 -0.05 3.88
C HIS A 103 20.91 -0.09 2.44
N SER A 104 20.04 0.11 1.45
CA SER A 104 20.44 0.22 0.05
C SER A 104 20.88 1.65 -0.28
N ASP A 105 22.19 1.91 -0.37
CA ASP A 105 22.75 3.23 -0.67
C ASP A 105 22.18 3.85 -1.97
N ARG A 106 22.06 3.01 -3.00
CA ARG A 106 21.51 3.44 -4.29
C ARG A 106 20.04 3.86 -4.17
N LEU A 107 19.24 3.06 -3.48
CA LEU A 107 17.82 3.37 -3.24
C LEU A 107 17.71 4.66 -2.40
N ASN A 108 18.46 4.75 -1.32
CA ASN A 108 18.47 5.93 -0.45
C ASN A 108 18.82 7.21 -1.20
N THR A 109 19.81 7.16 -2.09
CA THR A 109 20.20 8.31 -2.94
C THR A 109 19.05 8.74 -3.84
N HIS A 110 18.39 7.78 -4.50
CA HIS A 110 17.26 8.07 -5.39
C HIS A 110 16.04 8.58 -4.62
N MET A 111 15.70 7.97 -3.49
CA MET A 111 14.57 8.40 -2.66
C MET A 111 14.79 9.77 -2.07
N ARG A 112 16.01 10.05 -1.57
CA ARG A 112 16.37 11.38 -1.07
C ARG A 112 16.24 12.46 -2.14
N PHE A 113 16.68 12.18 -3.37
CA PHE A 113 16.47 13.07 -4.49
C PHE A 113 14.98 13.29 -4.76
N LEU A 114 14.18 12.21 -4.84
CA LEU A 114 12.75 12.26 -5.10
C LEU A 114 12.04 13.15 -4.08
N TYR A 115 12.22 12.90 -2.78
CA TYR A 115 11.54 13.66 -1.72
C TYR A 115 12.05 15.09 -1.57
N SER A 116 13.32 15.38 -1.94
CA SER A 116 13.87 16.73 -1.83
C SER A 116 13.54 17.63 -3.04
N LYS A 117 13.20 17.06 -4.20
CA LYS A 117 12.97 17.78 -5.46
C LYS A 117 11.60 17.56 -6.06
N GLY A 118 10.94 16.47 -5.70
CA GLY A 118 9.58 16.14 -6.11
C GLY A 118 8.54 16.97 -5.34
N SER A 119 7.31 16.92 -5.82
CA SER A 119 6.12 17.46 -5.16
C SER A 119 4.87 16.82 -5.76
N MET A 120 3.74 16.90 -5.07
CA MET A 120 2.45 16.39 -5.56
C MET A 120 1.99 17.10 -6.82
N TYR A 121 2.42 18.34 -7.04
CA TYR A 121 2.14 19.11 -8.25
C TYR A 121 3.21 20.18 -8.49
N LYS A 122 3.24 20.71 -9.70
CA LYS A 122 4.03 21.91 -10.06
C LYS A 122 3.26 22.81 -11.00
N THR A 123 3.46 24.11 -10.86
CA THR A 123 2.95 25.10 -11.82
C THR A 123 4.15 25.67 -12.59
N ILE A 124 4.16 25.49 -13.92
CA ILE A 124 5.21 25.96 -14.82
C ILE A 124 4.58 26.65 -16.02
N ASN A 125 4.93 27.89 -16.27
CA ASN A 125 4.40 28.68 -17.40
C ASN A 125 2.87 28.70 -17.47
N GLY A 126 2.18 28.80 -16.31
CA GLY A 126 0.73 28.79 -16.25
C GLY A 126 0.06 27.42 -16.37
N ASN A 127 0.85 26.35 -16.56
CA ASN A 127 0.34 24.97 -16.61
C ASN A 127 0.47 24.30 -15.26
N LEU A 128 -0.59 23.59 -14.84
CA LEU A 128 -0.60 22.75 -13.66
C LEU A 128 -0.18 21.32 -14.08
N LEU A 129 0.90 20.83 -13.48
CA LEU A 129 1.43 19.48 -13.68
C LEU A 129 1.18 18.66 -12.42
N PHE A 130 0.55 17.50 -12.54
CA PHE A 130 0.30 16.55 -11.45
C PHE A 130 0.27 15.11 -11.99
N HIS A 131 0.39 14.11 -11.12
CA HIS A 131 0.57 12.72 -11.57
C HIS A 131 -0.73 12.04 -12.02
N GLY A 132 -1.70 11.93 -11.13
CA GLY A 132 -2.91 11.11 -11.36
C GLY A 132 -4.15 11.96 -11.63
N CYS A 133 -4.78 12.45 -10.57
CA CYS A 133 -6.02 13.20 -10.66
C CYS A 133 -6.14 14.31 -9.60
N ILE A 134 -7.10 15.19 -9.83
CA ILE A 134 -7.68 16.04 -8.79
C ILE A 134 -9.05 15.45 -8.48
N PRO A 135 -9.29 14.89 -7.27
CA PRO A 135 -10.55 14.23 -6.96
C PRO A 135 -11.74 15.18 -7.06
N LEU A 136 -12.70 14.83 -7.91
CA LEU A 136 -13.94 15.58 -8.14
C LEU A 136 -15.14 14.64 -7.99
N ASP A 137 -16.29 15.21 -7.59
CA ASP A 137 -17.56 14.51 -7.66
C ASP A 137 -18.16 14.58 -9.09
N GLU A 138 -19.29 13.92 -9.29
CA GLU A 138 -19.99 13.89 -10.59
C GLU A 138 -20.43 15.26 -11.12
N ASN A 139 -20.51 16.27 -10.25
CA ASN A 139 -20.86 17.64 -10.57
C ASN A 139 -19.62 18.54 -10.78
N GLY A 140 -18.41 17.96 -10.73
CA GLY A 140 -17.15 18.68 -10.87
C GLY A 140 -16.73 19.47 -9.62
N LYS A 141 -17.34 19.19 -8.46
CA LYS A 141 -16.95 19.79 -7.19
C LYS A 141 -15.78 19.02 -6.58
N LEU A 142 -14.83 19.74 -5.99
CA LEU A 142 -13.69 19.15 -5.32
C LEU A 142 -14.12 18.22 -4.18
N LEU A 143 -13.68 16.96 -4.23
CA LEU A 143 -13.81 16.04 -3.11
C LEU A 143 -12.81 16.36 -2.03
N SER A 144 -13.17 16.08 -0.77
CA SER A 144 -12.31 16.28 0.39
C SER A 144 -11.77 14.95 0.91
N LEU A 145 -10.54 14.99 1.41
CA LEU A 145 -9.92 13.92 2.19
C LEU A 145 -9.81 14.38 3.64
N SER A 146 -10.20 13.51 4.58
CA SER A 146 -9.99 13.73 6.01
C SER A 146 -8.58 13.30 6.40
N ILE A 147 -7.82 14.20 6.98
CA ILE A 147 -6.46 13.96 7.49
C ILE A 147 -6.39 14.53 8.90
N ALA A 148 -6.12 13.70 9.89
CA ALA A 148 -6.06 14.07 11.30
C ALA A 148 -7.31 14.87 11.78
N GLY A 149 -8.49 14.50 11.28
CA GLY A 149 -9.77 15.15 11.63
C GLY A 149 -10.11 16.43 10.84
N GLU A 150 -9.18 16.96 10.07
CA GLU A 150 -9.40 18.11 9.20
C GLU A 150 -9.72 17.71 7.76
N GLN A 151 -10.47 18.56 7.04
CA GLN A 151 -10.88 18.29 5.66
C GLN A 151 -10.04 19.10 4.67
N TYR A 152 -9.39 18.44 3.76
CA TYR A 152 -8.56 19.06 2.73
C TYR A 152 -9.10 18.73 1.33
N SER A 153 -9.12 19.72 0.42
CA SER A 153 -9.54 19.54 -0.97
C SER A 153 -8.68 20.35 -1.93
N GLY A 154 -8.64 19.98 -3.19
CA GLY A 154 -7.92 20.68 -4.25
C GLY A 154 -6.46 20.96 -3.88
N LYS A 155 -6.00 22.20 -4.05
CA LYS A 155 -4.62 22.60 -3.74
C LYS A 155 -4.21 22.31 -2.30
N ALA A 156 -5.09 22.63 -1.31
CA ALA A 156 -4.79 22.40 0.10
C ALA A 156 -4.57 20.90 0.41
N MET A 157 -5.30 20.00 -0.27
CA MET A 157 -5.07 18.56 -0.16
C MET A 157 -3.71 18.15 -0.73
N LEU A 158 -3.34 18.65 -1.90
CA LEU A 158 -2.04 18.34 -2.52
C LEU A 158 -0.88 18.86 -1.65
N ASP A 159 -0.98 20.09 -1.13
CA ASP A 159 0.02 20.66 -0.23
C ASP A 159 0.16 19.83 1.07
N LYS A 160 -0.98 19.41 1.65
CA LYS A 160 -0.97 18.59 2.88
C LYS A 160 -0.38 17.20 2.66
N LEU A 161 -0.70 16.57 1.54
CA LEU A 161 -0.15 15.26 1.19
C LEU A 161 1.36 15.34 0.87
N ASP A 162 1.82 16.45 0.28
CA ASP A 162 3.24 16.71 0.06
C ASP A 162 4.01 16.86 1.38
N GLU A 163 3.44 17.62 2.34
CA GLU A 163 3.96 17.72 3.71
C GLU A 163 4.08 16.35 4.38
N ILE A 164 3.01 15.53 4.30
CA ILE A 164 2.96 14.18 4.89
C ILE A 164 4.03 13.27 4.26
N ALA A 165 4.16 13.29 2.93
CA ALA A 165 5.15 12.48 2.24
C ALA A 165 6.58 12.86 2.67
N ASN A 166 6.87 14.15 2.79
CA ASN A 166 8.16 14.62 3.29
C ASN A 166 8.40 14.22 4.76
N LYS A 167 7.40 14.36 5.63
CA LYS A 167 7.49 13.94 7.04
C LYS A 167 7.72 12.43 7.17
N ALA A 168 7.00 11.61 6.40
CA ALA A 168 7.18 10.16 6.39
C ALA A 168 8.62 9.76 6.05
N TYR A 169 9.30 10.51 5.20
CA TYR A 169 10.67 10.21 4.81
C TYR A 169 11.72 10.81 5.76
N PHE A 170 11.62 12.11 6.07
CA PHE A 170 12.70 12.85 6.75
C PHE A 170 12.63 12.86 8.27
N LEU A 171 11.47 12.63 8.90
CA LEU A 171 11.39 12.60 10.35
C LEU A 171 12.20 11.44 10.93
N GLN A 172 12.73 11.66 12.14
CA GLN A 172 13.24 10.58 12.97
C GLN A 172 12.09 9.68 13.44
N PRO A 173 12.35 8.41 13.81
CA PRO A 173 11.32 7.49 14.30
C PRO A 173 10.52 8.12 15.45
N CYS A 174 9.22 8.28 15.23
CA CYS A 174 8.24 8.79 16.19
C CYS A 174 6.82 8.44 15.69
N GLU A 175 5.81 8.65 16.53
CA GLU A 175 4.42 8.39 16.20
C GLU A 175 3.95 9.19 14.97
N GLU A 176 4.32 10.47 14.88
CA GLU A 176 3.98 11.30 13.72
C GLU A 176 4.55 10.71 12.41
N LYS A 177 5.79 10.22 12.43
CA LYS A 177 6.39 9.54 11.28
C LYS A 177 5.60 8.31 10.87
N SER A 178 5.20 7.49 11.84
CA SER A 178 4.42 6.27 11.58
C SER A 178 3.08 6.61 10.95
N ASN A 179 2.36 7.59 11.49
CA ASN A 179 1.10 8.07 10.93
C ASN A 179 1.27 8.62 9.49
N CYS A 180 2.35 9.37 9.24
CA CYS A 180 2.67 9.85 7.90
C CYS A 180 3.00 8.69 6.94
N ALA A 181 3.70 7.66 7.40
CA ALA A 181 4.00 6.47 6.61
C ALA A 181 2.74 5.68 6.24
N ASP A 182 1.77 5.57 7.15
CA ASP A 182 0.46 4.97 6.85
C ASP A 182 -0.25 5.74 5.71
N HIS A 183 -0.16 7.06 5.69
CA HIS A 183 -0.70 7.88 4.61
C HIS A 183 0.01 7.69 3.25
N LEU A 184 1.29 7.26 3.22
CA LEU A 184 1.94 6.88 1.96
C LEU A 184 1.27 5.66 1.33
N TRP A 185 0.85 4.68 2.13
CA TRP A 185 0.05 3.56 1.62
C TRP A 185 -1.30 4.04 1.08
N TYR A 186 -1.98 4.96 1.79
CA TYR A 186 -3.22 5.56 1.29
C TYR A 186 -3.00 6.31 -0.02
N LEU A 187 -1.91 7.07 -0.16
CA LEU A 187 -1.55 7.74 -1.41
C LEU A 187 -1.41 6.76 -2.57
N TRP A 188 -0.85 5.60 -2.32
CA TRP A 188 -0.68 4.56 -3.34
C TRP A 188 -1.99 3.88 -3.74
N SER A 189 -2.97 3.74 -2.85
CA SER A 189 -4.13 2.86 -3.08
C SER A 189 -5.48 3.40 -2.62
N GLY A 190 -5.55 4.59 -1.99
CA GLY A 190 -6.78 5.16 -1.46
C GLY A 190 -7.67 5.76 -2.55
N ALA A 191 -9.00 5.57 -2.41
CA ALA A 191 -9.99 5.97 -3.40
C ALA A 191 -9.98 7.47 -3.77
N ARG A 192 -9.62 8.34 -2.82
CA ARG A 192 -9.52 9.79 -3.05
C ARG A 192 -8.08 10.28 -3.18
N SER A 193 -7.15 9.36 -3.39
CA SER A 193 -5.75 9.72 -3.58
C SER A 193 -5.55 10.40 -4.94
N PRO A 194 -4.86 11.55 -4.98
CA PRO A 194 -4.51 12.20 -6.24
C PRO A 194 -3.49 11.41 -7.07
N LEU A 195 -2.84 10.38 -6.48
CA LEU A 195 -1.90 9.51 -7.19
C LEU A 195 -2.56 8.25 -7.76
N TYR A 196 -3.62 7.75 -7.10
CA TYR A 196 -4.28 6.50 -7.51
C TYR A 196 -5.41 6.73 -8.51
N GLY A 197 -6.30 7.70 -8.26
CA GLY A 197 -7.35 8.14 -9.18
C GLY A 197 -8.40 7.09 -9.51
N LYS A 198 -8.66 6.12 -8.62
CA LYS A 198 -9.68 5.06 -8.77
C LYS A 198 -10.48 4.93 -7.49
N ASP A 199 -11.75 4.55 -7.64
CA ASP A 199 -12.65 4.16 -6.56
C ASP A 199 -12.44 2.71 -6.13
#